data_c8c5aeaa9044dad1516ac5e78e4dd9a5
#
_entry.id   c8c5aeaa9044dad1516ac5e78e4dd9a5
#
_cell.length_a   1.000
_cell.length_b   1.000
_cell.length_c   1.000
_cell.angle_alpha   90.00
_cell.angle_beta   90.00
_cell.angle_gamma   90.00
#
_symmetry.space_group_name_H-M   'P 1'
#
loop_
_entity.id
_entity.type
_entity.pdbx_description
1 polymer ?
#
loop_
_entity_poly.entity_id
_entity_poly.type
_entity_poly.pdbx_seq_one_letter_code
_entity_poly.pdbx_strand_id
1 'polypeptide(L)'
;MKYILPLVIAFPILINPVNTIAEELILAGGCFWCLEHDLESLRGINFVQSGYSGGDLQNPTYENHEGHQEVVLVDYDSQLVTLPEILRLYLRNIDPLDGKGQFCDRGDSYRPVIFFKDETEESDAKDAILSASNELRVPLEKISVELKSKGQFWLALHLFPH
;
A
#
# COMPACT_ATOMS: atom_id res chain seq x y z
N MET A 1 60.82 27.65 25.87
CA MET A 1 59.37 27.50 25.73
C MET A 1 59.08 26.25 24.92
N LYS A 2 58.57 25.18 25.60
CA LYS A 2 58.19 23.91 24.91
C LYS A 2 56.74 23.98 24.60
N TYR A 3 56.37 23.98 23.29
CA TYR A 3 54.99 23.93 22.82
C TYR A 3 54.53 22.47 22.88
N ILE A 4 53.54 22.16 23.76
CA ILE A 4 52.84 20.88 23.79
C ILE A 4 51.71 20.97 22.81
N LEU A 5 51.82 20.23 21.70
CA LEU A 5 50.74 20.12 20.68
C LEU A 5 49.68 19.12 21.19
N PRO A 6 48.40 19.49 21.27
CA PRO A 6 47.37 18.53 21.70
C PRO A 6 47.16 17.47 20.62
N LEU A 7 47.25 16.20 21.02
CA LEU A 7 46.95 15.06 20.19
C LEU A 7 45.42 14.96 20.06
N VAL A 8 44.84 15.32 18.90
CA VAL A 8 43.44 15.14 18.59
C VAL A 8 43.23 13.67 18.17
N ILE A 9 42.67 12.87 19.08
CA ILE A 9 42.26 11.51 18.78
C ILE A 9 40.93 11.57 18.05
N ALA A 10 40.92 11.39 16.73
CA ALA A 10 39.71 11.23 15.92
C ALA A 10 39.16 9.83 16.18
N PHE A 11 38.00 9.75 16.83
CA PHE A 11 37.25 8.52 16.98
C PHE A 11 36.48 8.25 15.65
N PRO A 12 36.67 7.10 14.96
CA PRO A 12 35.90 6.78 13.79
C PRO A 12 34.45 6.53 14.19
N ILE A 13 33.54 7.34 13.70
CA ILE A 13 32.09 7.09 13.80
C ILE A 13 31.81 5.93 12.86
N LEU A 14 31.58 4.73 13.41
CA LEU A 14 31.09 3.58 12.68
C LEU A 14 29.61 3.86 12.33
N ILE A 15 29.36 4.39 11.14
CA ILE A 15 28.02 4.47 10.59
C ILE A 15 27.66 3.04 10.13
N ASN A 16 26.92 2.32 10.97
CA ASN A 16 26.29 1.09 10.53
C ASN A 16 25.20 1.46 9.52
N PRO A 17 25.19 0.88 8.28
CA PRO A 17 24.09 1.07 7.38
C PRO A 17 22.81 0.53 8.05
N VAL A 18 21.83 1.38 8.22
CA VAL A 18 20.47 0.93 8.59
C VAL A 18 19.98 0.10 7.42
N ASN A 19 19.85 -1.21 7.62
CA ASN A 19 19.34 -2.12 6.61
C ASN A 19 17.82 -1.94 6.62
N THR A 20 17.28 -1.02 5.82
CA THR A 20 15.84 -0.85 5.63
C THR A 20 15.32 -2.11 4.93
N ILE A 21 14.35 -2.78 5.54
CA ILE A 21 13.65 -3.90 4.92
C ILE A 21 12.44 -3.29 4.22
N ALA A 22 12.64 -2.94 2.95
CA ALA A 22 11.56 -2.48 2.09
C ALA A 22 10.62 -3.65 1.75
N GLU A 23 9.34 -3.46 1.98
CA GLU A 23 8.27 -4.39 1.66
C GLU A 23 7.27 -3.72 0.72
N GLU A 24 6.58 -4.50 -0.09
CA GLU A 24 5.61 -3.97 -1.06
C GLU A 24 4.24 -4.60 -0.85
N LEU A 25 3.19 -3.77 -0.90
CA LEU A 25 1.80 -4.16 -0.84
C LEU A 25 1.03 -3.56 -2.01
N ILE A 26 0.06 -4.29 -2.58
CA ILE A 26 -0.84 -3.75 -3.61
C ILE A 26 -2.26 -3.70 -3.04
N LEU A 27 -2.90 -2.53 -3.16
CA LEU A 27 -4.25 -2.26 -2.66
C LEU A 27 -5.12 -1.62 -3.76
N ALA A 28 -6.38 -2.05 -3.85
CA ALA A 28 -7.41 -1.45 -4.71
C ALA A 28 -8.56 -0.94 -3.86
N GLY A 29 -9.19 0.17 -4.21
CA GLY A 29 -10.32 0.71 -3.46
C GLY A 29 -10.75 2.09 -3.96
N GLY A 30 -11.38 2.14 -5.12
CA GLY A 30 -11.79 3.38 -5.78
C GLY A 30 -10.69 3.99 -6.62
N CYS A 31 -10.74 5.29 -6.79
CA CYS A 31 -9.75 6.05 -7.53
C CYS A 31 -8.36 5.89 -6.93
N PHE A 32 -7.42 5.36 -7.69
CA PHE A 32 -6.04 5.10 -7.23
C PHE A 32 -5.31 6.38 -6.79
N TRP A 33 -5.60 7.55 -7.37
CA TRP A 33 -5.01 8.82 -6.93
C TRP A 33 -5.47 9.24 -5.52
N CYS A 34 -6.71 8.88 -5.16
CA CYS A 34 -7.21 9.12 -3.80
C CYS A 34 -6.49 8.23 -2.79
N LEU A 35 -6.36 6.93 -3.08
CA LEU A 35 -5.61 6.00 -2.23
C LEU A 35 -4.13 6.37 -2.11
N GLU A 36 -3.49 6.77 -3.21
CA GLU A 36 -2.11 7.25 -3.22
C GLU A 36 -1.94 8.41 -2.24
N HIS A 37 -2.76 9.45 -2.38
CA HIS A 37 -2.73 10.62 -1.50
C HIS A 37 -2.94 10.27 -0.01
N ASP A 38 -3.91 9.38 0.28
CA ASP A 38 -4.26 9.02 1.66
C ASP A 38 -3.16 8.20 2.35
N LEU A 39 -2.48 7.33 1.60
CA LEU A 39 -1.46 6.43 2.15
C LEU A 39 -0.07 7.07 2.22
N GLU A 40 0.28 7.99 1.31
CA GLU A 40 1.58 8.68 1.33
C GLU A 40 1.88 9.40 2.64
N SER A 41 0.86 9.85 3.36
CA SER A 41 1.01 10.60 4.61
C SER A 41 1.44 9.74 5.80
N LEU A 42 1.36 8.40 5.69
CA LEU A 42 1.68 7.50 6.80
C LEU A 42 3.20 7.40 6.97
N ARG A 43 3.66 7.64 8.21
CA ARG A 43 5.08 7.50 8.53
C ARG A 43 5.54 6.05 8.31
N GLY A 44 6.63 5.86 7.59
CA GLY A 44 7.19 4.56 7.24
C GLY A 44 6.84 4.12 5.82
N ILE A 45 5.97 4.84 5.12
CA ILE A 45 5.79 4.70 3.67
C ILE A 45 6.94 5.41 2.97
N ASN A 46 7.62 4.71 2.08
CA ASN A 46 8.70 5.26 1.27
C ASN A 46 8.14 5.96 0.02
N PHE A 47 7.20 5.29 -0.66
CA PHE A 47 6.43 5.84 -1.77
C PHE A 47 5.13 5.05 -2.00
N VAL A 48 4.18 5.68 -2.69
CA VAL A 48 2.98 5.05 -3.23
C VAL A 48 2.92 5.34 -4.73
N GLN A 49 2.55 4.36 -5.53
CA GLN A 49 2.46 4.49 -6.98
C GLN A 49 1.13 3.96 -7.50
N SER A 50 0.40 4.80 -8.24
CA SER A 50 -0.82 4.40 -8.93
C SER A 50 -0.53 3.48 -10.11
N GLY A 51 -1.39 2.49 -10.31
CA GLY A 51 -1.22 1.50 -11.38
C GLY A 51 -2.42 0.57 -11.54
N TYR A 52 -2.18 -0.54 -12.21
CA TYR A 52 -3.20 -1.54 -12.54
C TYR A 52 -2.72 -2.93 -12.14
N SER A 53 -3.64 -3.77 -11.63
CA SER A 53 -3.35 -5.17 -11.29
C SER A 53 -4.62 -6.02 -11.31
N GLY A 54 -4.44 -7.35 -11.33
CA GLY A 54 -5.52 -8.32 -11.17
C GLY A 54 -6.19 -8.78 -12.46
N GLY A 55 -5.89 -8.16 -13.60
CA GLY A 55 -6.36 -8.58 -14.94
C GLY A 55 -5.27 -9.24 -15.78
N ASP A 56 -5.67 -9.72 -16.97
CA ASP A 56 -4.79 -10.41 -17.93
C ASP A 56 -4.31 -9.50 -19.06
N LEU A 57 -4.91 -8.32 -19.24
CA LEU A 57 -4.55 -7.37 -20.28
C LEU A 57 -3.11 -6.90 -20.09
N GLN A 58 -2.30 -7.03 -21.15
CA GLN A 58 -0.91 -6.56 -21.15
C GLN A 58 -0.85 -5.06 -21.43
N ASN A 59 0.00 -4.35 -20.68
CA ASN A 59 0.20 -2.90 -20.81
C ASN A 59 -1.11 -2.11 -20.72
N PRO A 60 -1.88 -2.26 -19.62
CA PRO A 60 -3.11 -1.49 -19.43
C PRO A 60 -2.81 0.01 -19.41
N THR A 61 -3.80 0.79 -19.87
CA THR A 61 -3.76 2.26 -19.86
C THR A 61 -4.99 2.81 -19.16
N TYR A 62 -5.03 4.12 -18.93
CA TYR A 62 -6.18 4.75 -18.29
C TYR A 62 -7.47 4.56 -19.13
N GLU A 63 -7.36 4.60 -20.45
CA GLU A 63 -8.49 4.42 -21.37
C GLU A 63 -8.86 2.94 -21.56
N ASN A 64 -7.93 2.02 -21.30
CA ASN A 64 -8.14 0.58 -21.48
C ASN A 64 -7.37 -0.24 -20.46
N HIS A 65 -8.05 -0.64 -19.40
CA HIS A 65 -7.56 -1.51 -18.34
C HIS A 65 -8.56 -2.64 -18.01
N GLU A 66 -9.21 -3.17 -19.04
CA GLU A 66 -10.22 -4.21 -18.90
C GLU A 66 -9.72 -5.38 -18.05
N GLY A 67 -10.51 -5.78 -17.04
CA GLY A 67 -10.20 -6.85 -16.09
C GLY A 67 -9.29 -6.46 -14.95
N HIS A 68 -8.60 -5.32 -15.03
CA HIS A 68 -7.77 -4.81 -13.93
C HIS A 68 -8.58 -3.96 -12.94
N GLN A 69 -8.11 -3.93 -11.69
CA GLN A 69 -8.42 -2.88 -10.73
C GLN A 69 -7.45 -1.71 -10.90
N GLU A 70 -7.93 -0.49 -10.65
CA GLU A 70 -7.07 0.62 -10.27
C GLU A 70 -6.49 0.32 -8.90
N VAL A 71 -5.17 0.32 -8.80
CA VAL A 71 -4.45 -0.08 -7.58
C VAL A 71 -3.37 0.92 -7.23
N VAL A 72 -2.91 0.85 -6.00
CA VAL A 72 -1.67 1.47 -5.55
C VAL A 72 -0.67 0.41 -5.13
N LEU A 73 0.59 0.56 -5.56
CA LEU A 73 1.74 -0.13 -5.00
C LEU A 73 2.29 0.72 -3.87
N VAL A 74 2.30 0.17 -2.67
CA VAL A 74 2.81 0.80 -1.45
C VAL A 74 4.14 0.17 -1.11
N ASP A 75 5.23 0.93 -1.17
CA ASP A 75 6.55 0.55 -0.67
C ASP A 75 6.73 1.14 0.72
N TYR A 76 7.11 0.31 1.69
CA TYR A 76 7.19 0.71 3.09
C TYR A 76 8.36 0.08 3.83
N ASP A 77 8.84 0.77 4.87
CA ASP A 77 9.84 0.25 5.80
C ASP A 77 9.14 -0.50 6.94
N SER A 78 9.23 -1.83 6.92
CA SER A 78 8.58 -2.71 7.92
C SER A 78 9.13 -2.55 9.35
N GLN A 79 10.22 -1.81 9.54
CA GLN A 79 10.70 -1.41 10.87
C GLN A 79 10.00 -0.15 11.42
N LEU A 80 9.38 0.65 10.57
CA LEU A 80 8.71 1.91 10.92
C LEU A 80 7.19 1.81 10.93
N VAL A 81 6.63 0.97 10.06
CA VAL A 81 5.19 0.71 9.96
C VAL A 81 4.95 -0.76 9.63
N THR A 82 3.96 -1.36 10.26
CA THR A 82 3.59 -2.76 10.03
C THR A 82 2.47 -2.89 9.00
N LEU A 83 2.41 -4.04 8.31
CA LEU A 83 1.33 -4.36 7.38
C LEU A 83 -0.07 -4.18 8.01
N PRO A 84 -0.37 -4.68 9.23
CA PRO A 84 -1.65 -4.43 9.88
C PRO A 84 -1.99 -2.94 10.09
N GLU A 85 -1.00 -2.07 10.34
CA GLU A 85 -1.23 -0.63 10.47
C GLU A 85 -1.61 0.01 9.14
N ILE A 86 -0.94 -0.38 8.04
CA ILE A 86 -1.28 0.07 6.69
C ILE A 86 -2.69 -0.39 6.31
N LEU A 87 -3.01 -1.67 6.51
CA LEU A 87 -4.33 -2.23 6.21
C LEU A 87 -5.45 -1.59 7.03
N ARG A 88 -5.18 -1.24 8.29
CA ARG A 88 -6.14 -0.52 9.14
C ARG A 88 -6.41 0.89 8.60
N LEU A 89 -5.39 1.60 8.14
CA LEU A 89 -5.55 2.92 7.51
C LEU A 89 -6.35 2.79 6.21
N TYR A 90 -5.96 1.85 5.34
CA TYR A 90 -6.65 1.57 4.08
C TYR A 90 -8.15 1.29 4.31
N LEU A 91 -8.50 0.36 5.21
CA LEU A 91 -9.90 0.00 5.50
C LEU A 91 -10.74 1.14 6.11
N ARG A 92 -10.11 2.21 6.60
CA ARG A 92 -10.78 3.43 7.09
C ARG A 92 -10.95 4.51 6.03
N ASN A 93 -10.20 4.41 4.94
CA ASN A 93 -10.27 5.36 3.82
C ASN A 93 -11.16 4.88 2.68
N ILE A 94 -11.68 3.66 2.76
CA ILE A 94 -12.64 3.08 1.82
C ILE A 94 -14.00 2.81 2.50
N ASP A 95 -15.03 2.52 1.70
CA ASP A 95 -16.25 1.86 2.19
C ASP A 95 -16.11 0.33 2.04
N PRO A 96 -15.75 -0.40 3.12
CA PRO A 96 -15.53 -1.84 3.03
C PRO A 96 -16.83 -2.64 2.83
N LEU A 97 -18.00 -2.00 2.83
CA LEU A 97 -19.29 -2.63 2.58
C LEU A 97 -19.71 -2.54 1.11
N ASP A 98 -19.05 -1.69 0.32
CA ASP A 98 -19.38 -1.48 -1.09
C ASP A 98 -18.50 -2.32 -2.02
N GLY A 99 -19.03 -3.43 -2.48
CA GLY A 99 -18.36 -4.34 -3.44
C GLY A 99 -18.59 -3.97 -4.92
N LYS A 100 -19.18 -2.81 -5.24
CA LYS A 100 -19.49 -2.40 -6.61
C LYS A 100 -18.74 -1.15 -7.07
N GLY A 101 -17.78 -0.73 -6.28
CA GLY A 101 -17.00 0.48 -6.50
C GLY A 101 -16.72 1.17 -5.18
N GLN A 102 -16.35 2.46 -5.24
CA GLN A 102 -16.11 3.27 -4.05
C GLN A 102 -16.64 4.68 -4.29
N PHE A 103 -17.45 5.19 -3.37
CA PHE A 103 -18.02 6.55 -3.42
C PHE A 103 -18.66 6.89 -4.77
N CYS A 104 -18.08 7.82 -5.54
CA CYS A 104 -18.55 8.22 -6.86
C CYS A 104 -18.07 7.31 -7.98
N ASP A 105 -17.02 6.52 -7.76
CA ASP A 105 -16.40 5.66 -8.75
C ASP A 105 -17.05 4.28 -8.76
N ARG A 106 -17.64 3.91 -9.88
CA ARG A 106 -18.45 2.71 -10.01
C ARG A 106 -17.91 1.78 -11.09
N GLY A 107 -17.92 0.49 -10.80
CA GLY A 107 -17.47 -0.56 -11.72
C GLY A 107 -16.39 -1.44 -11.14
N ASP A 108 -16.02 -2.47 -11.90
CA ASP A 108 -15.11 -3.53 -11.44
C ASP A 108 -13.71 -3.00 -11.15
N SER A 109 -13.25 -1.96 -11.85
CA SER A 109 -11.94 -1.35 -11.62
C SER A 109 -11.79 -0.69 -10.25
N TYR A 110 -12.91 -0.31 -9.62
CA TYR A 110 -12.95 0.45 -8.36
C TYR A 110 -13.32 -0.40 -7.14
N ARG A 111 -13.40 -1.72 -7.31
CA ARG A 111 -13.75 -2.64 -6.22
C ARG A 111 -12.60 -2.74 -5.21
N PRO A 112 -12.90 -2.84 -3.89
CA PRO A 112 -11.85 -2.96 -2.89
C PRO A 112 -11.22 -4.36 -2.90
N VAL A 113 -9.89 -4.41 -3.06
CA VAL A 113 -9.10 -5.66 -3.09
C VAL A 113 -7.79 -5.45 -2.34
N ILE A 114 -7.40 -6.43 -1.53
CA ILE A 114 -6.06 -6.55 -0.96
C ILE A 114 -5.36 -7.68 -1.72
N PHE A 115 -4.19 -7.39 -2.32
CA PHE A 115 -3.37 -8.37 -3.01
C PHE A 115 -2.23 -8.83 -2.09
N PHE A 116 -2.22 -10.09 -1.72
CA PHE A 116 -1.24 -10.69 -0.82
C PHE A 116 -0.18 -11.50 -1.58
N LYS A 117 1.06 -11.53 -1.10
CA LYS A 117 2.17 -12.28 -1.72
C LYS A 117 2.30 -13.70 -1.19
N ASP A 118 1.90 -13.93 0.08
CA ASP A 118 2.08 -15.20 0.77
C ASP A 118 0.99 -15.43 1.85
N GLU A 119 1.04 -16.60 2.49
CA GLU A 119 0.07 -17.01 3.52
C GLU A 119 0.09 -16.09 4.76
N THR A 120 1.23 -15.47 5.08
CA THR A 120 1.36 -14.56 6.22
C THR A 120 0.60 -13.27 5.94
N GLU A 121 0.83 -12.66 4.77
CA GLU A 121 0.08 -11.47 4.36
C GLU A 121 -1.42 -11.75 4.20
N GLU A 122 -1.79 -12.93 3.69
CA GLU A 122 -3.19 -13.34 3.62
C GLU A 122 -3.84 -13.42 5.00
N SER A 123 -3.12 -13.97 5.99
CA SER A 123 -3.59 -14.04 7.38
C SER A 123 -3.78 -12.65 7.98
N ASP A 124 -2.78 -11.76 7.82
CA ASP A 124 -2.85 -10.38 8.30
C ASP A 124 -4.01 -9.60 7.66
N ALA A 125 -4.24 -9.82 6.36
CA ALA A 125 -5.36 -9.21 5.65
C ALA A 125 -6.73 -9.72 6.17
N LYS A 126 -6.86 -11.02 6.44
CA LYS A 126 -8.07 -11.60 7.06
C LYS A 126 -8.33 -11.02 8.45
N ASP A 127 -7.29 -10.87 9.26
CA ASP A 127 -7.39 -10.31 10.62
C ASP A 127 -7.77 -8.82 10.56
N ALA A 128 -7.24 -8.06 9.60
CA ALA A 128 -7.60 -6.66 9.39
C ALA A 128 -9.08 -6.52 8.97
N ILE A 129 -9.56 -7.37 8.05
CA ILE A 129 -10.97 -7.41 7.62
C ILE A 129 -11.88 -7.79 8.78
N LEU A 130 -11.51 -8.78 9.60
CA LEU A 130 -12.26 -9.16 10.80
C LEU A 130 -12.31 -8.00 11.81
N SER A 131 -11.20 -7.30 12.00
CA SER A 131 -11.15 -6.12 12.86
C SER A 131 -12.09 -5.00 12.37
N ALA A 132 -12.11 -4.73 11.05
CA ALA A 132 -13.01 -3.77 10.45
C ALA A 132 -14.50 -4.16 10.64
N SER A 133 -14.84 -5.44 10.44
CA SER A 133 -16.18 -5.99 10.71
C SER A 133 -16.63 -5.71 12.15
N ASN A 134 -15.74 -5.94 13.12
CA ASN A 134 -16.01 -5.70 14.54
C ASN A 134 -16.15 -4.20 14.85
N GLU A 135 -15.28 -3.34 14.32
CA GLU A 135 -15.34 -1.87 14.50
C GLU A 135 -16.66 -1.31 13.93
N LEU A 136 -17.08 -1.78 12.76
CA LEU A 136 -18.33 -1.38 12.11
C LEU A 136 -19.57 -2.05 12.72
N ARG A 137 -19.40 -3.07 13.56
CA ARG A 137 -20.49 -3.87 14.16
C ARG A 137 -21.40 -4.52 13.13
N VAL A 138 -20.80 -5.03 12.05
CA VAL A 138 -21.49 -5.76 11.00
C VAL A 138 -20.97 -7.20 10.93
N PRO A 139 -21.77 -8.17 10.46
CA PRO A 139 -21.28 -9.51 10.20
C PRO A 139 -20.17 -9.51 9.15
N LEU A 140 -19.20 -10.43 9.28
CA LEU A 140 -18.03 -10.52 8.40
C LEU A 140 -18.41 -10.66 6.90
N GLU A 141 -19.49 -11.38 6.63
CA GLU A 141 -20.02 -11.57 5.27
C GLU A 141 -20.58 -10.32 4.61
N LYS A 142 -20.68 -9.21 5.36
CA LYS A 142 -21.04 -7.89 4.81
C LYS A 142 -19.84 -7.10 4.33
N ILE A 143 -18.64 -7.51 4.72
CA ILE A 143 -17.42 -6.88 4.21
C ILE A 143 -17.21 -7.36 2.76
N SER A 144 -17.08 -6.42 1.86
CA SER A 144 -16.95 -6.64 0.42
C SER A 144 -15.52 -6.55 -0.11
N VAL A 145 -14.53 -6.46 0.78
CA VAL A 145 -13.10 -6.41 0.42
C VAL A 145 -12.66 -7.81 0.00
N GLU A 146 -12.19 -7.93 -1.25
CA GLU A 146 -11.68 -9.19 -1.78
C GLU A 146 -10.22 -9.41 -1.40
N LEU A 147 -9.81 -10.67 -1.27
CA LEU A 147 -8.42 -11.08 -1.15
C LEU A 147 -7.99 -11.80 -2.43
N LYS A 148 -6.91 -11.35 -3.05
CA LYS A 148 -6.33 -11.97 -4.25
C LYS A 148 -4.84 -12.17 -4.10
N SER A 149 -4.29 -13.20 -4.73
CA SER A 149 -2.82 -13.35 -4.83
C SER A 149 -2.23 -12.19 -5.63
N LYS A 150 -1.08 -11.65 -5.17
CA LYS A 150 -0.34 -10.60 -5.85
C LYS A 150 0.08 -11.07 -7.24
N GLY A 151 -0.36 -10.34 -8.25
CA GLY A 151 -0.01 -10.53 -9.65
C GLY A 151 0.94 -9.45 -10.16
N GLN A 152 0.98 -9.30 -11.48
CA GLN A 152 1.76 -8.23 -12.13
C GLN A 152 1.16 -6.87 -11.78
N PHE A 153 2.03 -5.94 -11.36
CA PHE A 153 1.72 -4.52 -11.25
C PHE A 153 2.14 -3.80 -12.54
N TRP A 154 1.26 -2.96 -13.05
CA TRP A 154 1.47 -2.11 -14.21
C TRP A 154 1.36 -0.66 -13.78
N LEU A 155 2.45 0.09 -13.88
CA LEU A 155 2.49 1.50 -13.48
C LEU A 155 1.54 2.33 -14.37
N ALA A 156 0.69 3.15 -13.75
CA ALA A 156 -0.09 4.14 -14.48
C ALA A 156 0.83 5.29 -14.90
N LEU A 157 1.06 5.41 -16.22
CA LEU A 157 1.81 6.55 -16.74
C LEU A 157 0.96 7.81 -16.57
N HIS A 158 1.45 8.79 -15.82
CA HIS A 158 0.80 10.08 -15.68
C HIS A 158 0.79 10.80 -17.04
N LEU A 159 -0.38 10.82 -17.69
CA LEU A 159 -0.59 11.57 -18.94
C LEU A 159 -0.93 13.06 -18.71
N PHE A 160 -0.93 13.52 -17.46
CA PHE A 160 -1.18 14.92 -17.17
C PHE A 160 0.12 15.63 -16.80
N PRO A 161 0.56 16.63 -17.60
CA PRO A 161 1.56 17.57 -17.15
C PRO A 161 0.99 18.39 -16.00
N HIS A 162 1.75 18.51 -14.92
CA HIS A 162 1.46 19.37 -13.77
C HIS A 162 1.24 20.82 -14.17
#